data_3511a202e11f88366cb45ffbdb2662e4
#
_entry.id   3511a202e11f88366cb45ffbdb2662e4
#
_cell.length_a   1.000
_cell.length_b   1.000
_cell.length_c   1.000
_cell.angle_alpha   90.00
_cell.angle_beta   90.00
_cell.angle_gamma   90.00
#
_symmetry.space_group_name_H-M   'P 1'
#
loop_
_entity.id
_entity.type
_entity.pdbx_description
1 polymer ?
#
loop_
_entity_poly.entity_id
_entity_poly.type
_entity_poly.pdbx_seq_one_letter_code
_entity_poly.pdbx_strand_id
1 'polypeptide(L)'
;WLAHPELSRESEKNVSGNYGTLDQIAALKWVKDNIANFGGDPNNITIFGESAGGQAVTSLMISPLSKGLFHKAIAQSGTGLPNVLTDIREDKGLLVSAESKGIKLAKYFLGENANINDLRELPALKIVSIDDFQLDQDLIMMTNQIVDGYVFPESIKDAFINQNVHDLPFMVGFNGDEGTSLFPLIIDPKTFSLFGEFWPESLWAFVN
;
A
#
# COMPACT_ATOMS: atom_id res chain seq x y z
N TRP A 1 5.61 5.24 1.49
CA TRP A 1 4.83 4.64 2.60
C TRP A 1 5.53 4.78 3.96
N LEU A 2 6.67 5.47 4.04
CA LEU A 2 7.44 5.62 5.28
C LEU A 2 6.62 6.35 6.35
N ALA A 3 6.31 5.65 7.46
CA ALA A 3 5.85 6.27 8.69
C ALA A 3 7.01 6.42 9.66
N HIS A 4 7.00 7.48 10.46
CA HIS A 4 7.98 7.71 11.52
C HIS A 4 7.35 8.59 12.60
N PRO A 5 7.63 8.37 13.91
CA PRO A 5 7.00 9.17 14.97
C PRO A 5 7.26 10.68 14.83
N GLU A 6 8.43 11.07 14.33
CA GLU A 6 8.75 12.49 14.10
C GLU A 6 7.94 13.06 12.94
N LEU A 7 7.79 12.33 11.83
CA LEU A 7 6.92 12.73 10.72
C LEU A 7 5.45 12.86 11.17
N SER A 8 4.99 11.93 12.00
CA SER A 8 3.62 12.00 12.54
C SER A 8 3.41 13.25 13.40
N ARG A 9 4.41 13.63 14.22
CA ARG A 9 4.34 14.85 15.04
C ARG A 9 4.33 16.14 14.21
N GLU A 10 4.93 16.16 13.03
CA GLU A 10 4.88 17.30 12.12
C GLU A 10 3.53 17.45 11.41
N SER A 11 2.77 16.37 11.31
CA SER A 11 1.47 16.36 10.64
C SER A 11 0.37 16.91 11.55
N GLU A 12 -0.47 17.80 11.03
CA GLU A 12 -1.67 18.29 11.73
C GLU A 12 -2.62 17.15 12.12
N LYS A 13 -2.58 16.03 11.42
CA LYS A 13 -3.40 14.84 11.69
C LYS A 13 -2.71 13.85 12.60
N ASN A 14 -1.47 14.14 13.03
CA ASN A 14 -0.65 13.27 13.86
C ASN A 14 -0.49 11.86 13.26
N VAL A 15 -0.36 11.77 11.94
CA VAL A 15 -0.11 10.54 11.19
C VAL A 15 0.96 10.77 10.14
N SER A 16 1.61 9.70 9.69
CA SER A 16 2.59 9.70 8.60
C SER A 16 2.50 8.40 7.79
N GLY A 17 3.15 8.37 6.65
CA GLY A 17 2.99 7.29 5.69
C GLY A 17 1.80 7.55 4.76
N ASN A 18 1.37 6.54 4.02
CA ASN A 18 0.27 6.64 3.04
C ASN A 18 0.41 7.77 2.00
N TYR A 19 1.61 8.36 1.85
CA TYR A 19 1.85 9.50 0.95
C TYR A 19 1.50 9.18 -0.51
N GLY A 20 1.79 7.95 -0.98
CA GLY A 20 1.41 7.54 -2.34
C GLY A 20 -0.10 7.52 -2.54
N THR A 21 -0.89 7.14 -1.54
CA THR A 21 -2.36 7.23 -1.61
C THR A 21 -2.82 8.69 -1.58
N LEU A 22 -2.19 9.54 -0.77
CA LEU A 22 -2.47 10.98 -0.75
C LEU A 22 -2.18 11.64 -2.10
N ASP A 23 -1.11 11.23 -2.79
CA ASP A 23 -0.81 11.69 -4.15
C ASP A 23 -1.87 11.25 -5.15
N GLN A 24 -2.36 10.00 -5.06
CA GLN A 24 -3.47 9.52 -5.89
C GLN A 24 -4.75 10.32 -5.63
N ILE A 25 -5.05 10.63 -4.37
CA ILE A 25 -6.21 11.46 -4.00
C ILE A 25 -6.04 12.89 -4.54
N ALA A 26 -4.84 13.46 -4.46
CA ALA A 26 -4.55 14.78 -5.03
C ALA A 26 -4.73 14.79 -6.56
N ALA A 27 -4.26 13.74 -7.24
CA ALA A 27 -4.47 13.56 -8.68
C ALA A 27 -5.96 13.47 -9.05
N LEU A 28 -6.75 12.71 -8.27
CA LEU A 28 -8.20 12.60 -8.49
C LEU A 28 -8.91 13.93 -8.29
N LYS A 29 -8.53 14.72 -7.29
CA LYS A 29 -9.05 16.08 -7.09
C LYS A 29 -8.74 16.95 -8.28
N TRP A 30 -7.49 16.92 -8.76
CA TRP A 30 -7.09 17.67 -9.94
C TRP A 30 -7.91 17.26 -11.18
N VAL A 31 -8.08 15.95 -11.40
CA VAL A 31 -8.91 15.43 -12.52
C VAL A 31 -10.33 15.96 -12.41
N LYS A 32 -10.94 15.85 -11.24
CA LYS A 32 -12.32 16.32 -11.01
C LYS A 32 -12.49 17.80 -11.30
N ASP A 33 -11.52 18.62 -10.89
CA ASP A 33 -11.55 20.07 -11.05
C ASP A 33 -11.28 20.53 -12.48
N ASN A 34 -10.53 19.74 -13.27
CA ASN A 34 -10.00 20.20 -14.56
C ASN A 34 -10.50 19.42 -15.77
N ILE A 35 -11.02 18.19 -15.61
CA ILE A 35 -11.26 17.29 -16.75
C ILE A 35 -12.27 17.84 -17.76
N ALA A 36 -13.17 18.72 -17.35
CA ALA A 36 -14.10 19.39 -18.26
C ALA A 36 -13.40 20.22 -19.32
N ASN A 37 -12.23 20.83 -19.00
CA ASN A 37 -11.42 21.58 -19.93
C ASN A 37 -10.77 20.70 -21.02
N PHE A 38 -10.74 19.40 -20.80
CA PHE A 38 -10.23 18.39 -21.73
C PHE A 38 -11.35 17.60 -22.43
N GLY A 39 -12.62 18.03 -22.26
CA GLY A 39 -13.77 17.37 -22.88
C GLY A 39 -14.32 16.17 -22.09
N GLY A 40 -13.80 15.93 -20.88
CA GLY A 40 -14.31 14.88 -19.99
C GLY A 40 -15.46 15.36 -19.09
N ASP A 41 -16.14 14.40 -18.45
CA ASP A 41 -17.21 14.66 -17.50
C ASP A 41 -16.73 14.45 -16.07
N PRO A 42 -16.63 15.52 -15.24
CA PRO A 42 -16.23 15.42 -13.84
C PRO A 42 -17.19 14.58 -12.96
N ASN A 43 -18.39 14.28 -13.47
CA ASN A 43 -19.39 13.43 -12.81
C ASN A 43 -19.39 11.99 -13.35
N ASN A 44 -18.44 11.62 -14.19
CA ASN A 44 -18.32 10.28 -14.76
C ASN A 44 -16.87 9.79 -14.77
N ILE A 45 -16.19 9.88 -13.64
CA ILE A 45 -14.80 9.44 -13.47
C ILE A 45 -14.79 7.96 -13.07
N THR A 46 -14.03 7.16 -13.81
CA THR A 46 -13.78 5.75 -13.50
C THR A 46 -12.32 5.58 -13.13
N ILE A 47 -12.05 4.97 -11.98
CA ILE A 47 -10.68 4.54 -11.61
C ILE A 47 -10.50 3.07 -11.95
N PHE A 48 -9.32 2.70 -12.42
CA PHE A 48 -8.99 1.31 -12.69
C PHE A 48 -7.51 1.05 -12.47
N GLY A 49 -7.18 -0.22 -12.23
CA GLY A 49 -5.79 -0.62 -12.01
C GLY A 49 -5.63 -2.13 -11.96
N GLU A 50 -4.42 -2.59 -12.31
CA GLU A 50 -4.01 -3.98 -12.31
C GLU A 50 -3.00 -4.22 -11.20
N SER A 51 -3.05 -5.41 -10.56
CA SER A 51 -2.13 -5.84 -9.50
C SER A 51 -2.09 -4.83 -8.34
N ALA A 52 -0.95 -4.19 -8.07
CA ALA A 52 -0.83 -3.10 -7.10
C ALA A 52 -1.78 -1.93 -7.41
N GLY A 53 -2.08 -1.67 -8.69
CA GLY A 53 -3.10 -0.71 -9.12
C GLY A 53 -4.51 -1.14 -8.74
N GLY A 54 -4.83 -2.43 -8.81
CA GLY A 54 -6.09 -2.99 -8.32
C GLY A 54 -6.23 -2.81 -6.80
N GLN A 55 -5.16 -3.03 -6.04
CA GLN A 55 -5.11 -2.70 -4.62
C GLN A 55 -5.30 -1.20 -4.36
N ALA A 56 -4.68 -0.34 -5.16
CA ALA A 56 -4.87 1.11 -5.04
C ALA A 56 -6.33 1.52 -5.26
N VAL A 57 -7.02 0.89 -6.23
CA VAL A 57 -8.45 1.11 -6.47
C VAL A 57 -9.28 0.77 -5.24
N THR A 58 -9.12 -0.41 -4.65
CA THR A 58 -9.86 -0.81 -3.44
C THR A 58 -9.50 0.06 -2.23
N SER A 59 -8.25 0.49 -2.13
CA SER A 59 -7.81 1.43 -1.10
C SER A 59 -8.50 2.79 -1.23
N LEU A 60 -8.64 3.30 -2.45
CA LEU A 60 -9.41 4.52 -2.69
C LEU A 60 -10.90 4.34 -2.41
N MET A 61 -11.46 3.14 -2.58
CA MET A 61 -12.87 2.86 -2.25
C MET A 61 -13.15 2.91 -0.75
N ILE A 62 -12.17 2.68 0.10
CA ILE A 62 -12.33 2.69 1.57
C ILE A 62 -11.86 3.99 2.22
N SER A 63 -11.07 4.80 1.53
CA SER A 63 -10.56 6.05 2.10
C SER A 63 -11.64 7.14 2.15
N PRO A 64 -11.96 7.70 3.32
CA PRO A 64 -12.92 8.79 3.40
C PRO A 64 -12.47 10.04 2.62
N LEU A 65 -11.17 10.19 2.36
CA LEU A 65 -10.59 11.35 1.68
C LEU A 65 -10.84 11.34 0.17
N SER A 66 -11.17 10.19 -0.41
CA SER A 66 -11.47 10.04 -1.84
C SER A 66 -12.96 10.06 -2.17
N LYS A 67 -13.81 10.18 -1.13
CA LYS A 67 -15.27 10.14 -1.30
C LYS A 67 -15.75 11.21 -2.27
N GLY A 68 -16.49 10.77 -3.30
CA GLY A 68 -17.05 11.66 -4.33
C GLY A 68 -16.05 12.15 -5.37
N LEU A 69 -14.79 11.65 -5.38
CA LEU A 69 -13.80 11.99 -6.40
C LEU A 69 -13.91 11.12 -7.66
N PHE A 70 -14.54 9.97 -7.56
CA PHE A 70 -14.80 9.06 -8.68
C PHE A 70 -16.17 8.40 -8.52
N HIS A 71 -16.66 7.76 -9.60
CA HIS A 71 -18.03 7.30 -9.73
C HIS A 71 -18.11 5.80 -10.04
N LYS A 72 -17.03 5.20 -10.50
CA LYS A 72 -16.91 3.78 -10.86
C LYS A 72 -15.50 3.30 -10.57
N ALA A 73 -15.35 2.01 -10.28
CA ALA A 73 -14.07 1.41 -9.98
C ALA A 73 -13.89 0.05 -10.67
N ILE A 74 -12.68 -0.26 -11.13
CA ILE A 74 -12.31 -1.55 -11.72
C ILE A 74 -11.00 -2.02 -11.11
N ALA A 75 -11.02 -3.14 -10.38
CA ALA A 75 -9.82 -3.77 -9.83
C ALA A 75 -9.51 -5.05 -10.61
N GLN A 76 -8.33 -5.08 -11.23
CA GLN A 76 -7.87 -6.18 -12.06
C GLN A 76 -6.72 -6.90 -11.36
N SER A 77 -6.87 -8.21 -11.12
CA SER A 77 -5.80 -9.07 -10.59
C SER A 77 -5.14 -8.58 -9.30
N GLY A 78 -5.87 -7.84 -8.48
CA GLY A 78 -5.39 -7.33 -7.22
C GLY A 78 -6.43 -6.51 -6.48
N THR A 79 -6.82 -6.95 -5.30
CA THR A 79 -7.81 -6.24 -4.45
C THR A 79 -7.23 -5.79 -3.11
N GLY A 80 -6.02 -6.23 -2.77
CA GLY A 80 -5.45 -5.98 -1.45
C GLY A 80 -6.22 -6.64 -0.28
N LEU A 81 -7.33 -7.34 -0.53
CA LEU A 81 -8.10 -8.02 0.51
C LEU A 81 -7.31 -9.02 1.36
N PRO A 82 -6.39 -9.82 0.77
CA PRO A 82 -5.54 -10.71 1.55
C PRO A 82 -4.44 -10.01 2.33
N ASN A 83 -4.12 -8.75 1.98
CA ASN A 83 -2.99 -8.06 2.57
C ASN A 83 -3.30 -7.66 4.02
N VAL A 84 -2.42 -8.03 4.91
CA VAL A 84 -2.48 -7.59 6.30
C VAL A 84 -1.80 -6.22 6.37
N LEU A 85 -2.59 -5.18 6.62
CA LEU A 85 -2.07 -3.84 6.82
C LEU A 85 -1.54 -3.68 8.24
N THR A 86 -0.39 -3.05 8.38
CA THR A 86 0.16 -2.71 9.69
C THR A 86 -0.55 -1.48 10.26
N ASP A 87 -0.73 -1.49 11.56
CA ASP A 87 -1.14 -0.29 12.30
C ASP A 87 -0.01 0.73 12.33
N ILE A 88 -0.35 2.02 12.38
CA ILE A 88 0.67 3.06 12.42
C ILE A 88 1.53 2.99 13.69
N ARG A 89 0.95 2.66 14.86
CA ARG A 89 1.62 2.69 16.17
C ARG A 89 1.58 1.38 16.94
N GLU A 90 0.58 0.55 16.69
CA GLU A 90 0.36 -0.66 17.48
C GLU A 90 0.97 -1.89 16.81
N ASP A 91 1.80 -2.60 17.56
CA ASP A 91 2.25 -3.92 17.15
C ASP A 91 1.10 -4.92 17.34
N LYS A 92 0.81 -5.75 16.33
CA LYS A 92 -0.27 -6.75 16.35
C LYS A 92 0.30 -8.14 16.11
N GLY A 93 0.51 -8.87 17.20
CA GLY A 93 1.14 -10.18 17.14
C GLY A 93 2.59 -10.10 16.63
N LEU A 94 2.87 -10.71 15.46
CA LEU A 94 4.17 -10.64 14.81
C LEU A 94 4.34 -9.40 13.93
N LEU A 95 3.29 -8.60 13.73
CA LEU A 95 3.33 -7.43 12.90
C LEU A 95 3.83 -6.22 13.68
N VAL A 96 4.98 -5.73 13.28
CA VAL A 96 5.58 -4.51 13.82
C VAL A 96 4.88 -3.28 13.25
N SER A 97 4.61 -2.28 14.07
CA SER A 97 3.94 -1.04 13.65
C SER A 97 4.75 -0.26 12.61
N ALA A 98 4.05 0.54 11.81
CA ALA A 98 4.69 1.29 10.74
C ALA A 98 5.68 2.35 11.24
N GLU A 99 5.39 3.02 12.35
CA GLU A 99 6.34 3.96 12.98
C GLU A 99 7.58 3.25 13.53
N SER A 100 7.43 2.05 14.12
CA SER A 100 8.57 1.23 14.57
C SER A 100 9.46 0.78 13.42
N LYS A 101 8.86 0.42 12.27
CA LYS A 101 9.61 0.13 11.04
C LYS A 101 10.38 1.34 10.56
N GLY A 102 9.78 2.53 10.58
CA GLY A 102 10.45 3.77 10.21
C GLY A 102 11.65 4.10 11.08
N ILE A 103 11.56 3.85 12.38
CA ILE A 103 12.70 3.97 13.31
C ILE A 103 13.82 2.99 12.92
N LYS A 104 13.48 1.72 12.65
CA LYS A 104 14.45 0.72 12.19
C LYS A 104 15.16 1.17 10.91
N LEU A 105 14.42 1.72 9.93
CA LEU A 105 15.00 2.23 8.69
C LEU A 105 15.97 3.40 8.96
N ALA A 106 15.58 4.35 9.80
CA ALA A 106 16.43 5.47 10.16
C ALA A 106 17.75 4.99 10.79
N LYS A 107 17.66 4.04 11.72
CA LYS A 107 18.83 3.41 12.36
C LYS A 107 19.72 2.66 11.38
N TYR A 108 19.13 1.98 10.40
CA TYR A 108 19.87 1.26 9.37
C TYR A 108 20.78 2.18 8.56
N PHE A 109 20.27 3.33 8.14
CA PHE A 109 21.06 4.27 7.33
C PHE A 109 22.02 5.15 8.12
N LEU A 110 21.68 5.50 9.36
CA LEU A 110 22.30 6.60 10.10
C LEU A 110 22.74 6.22 11.52
N GLY A 111 22.48 4.99 11.97
CA GLY A 111 22.82 4.52 13.31
C GLY A 111 21.81 4.90 14.39
N GLU A 112 22.15 4.57 15.64
CA GLU A 112 21.22 4.59 16.77
C GLU A 112 20.61 5.98 17.10
N ASN A 113 21.33 7.05 16.79
CA ASN A 113 20.90 8.43 17.09
C ASN A 113 20.22 9.12 15.90
N ALA A 114 19.81 8.35 14.88
CA ALA A 114 19.18 8.88 13.69
C ALA A 114 17.87 9.62 14.01
N ASN A 115 17.68 10.75 13.35
CA ASN A 115 16.43 11.51 13.38
C ASN A 115 15.91 11.76 11.95
N ILE A 116 14.70 12.28 11.84
CA ILE A 116 14.06 12.45 10.54
C ILE A 116 14.73 13.51 9.66
N ASN A 117 15.36 14.52 10.27
CA ASN A 117 16.04 15.57 9.49
C ASN A 117 17.30 15.00 8.83
N ASP A 118 18.03 14.13 9.52
CA ASP A 118 19.19 13.45 8.96
C ASP A 118 18.77 12.51 7.80
N LEU A 119 17.59 11.85 7.90
CA LEU A 119 17.04 11.06 6.80
C LEU A 119 16.69 11.92 5.57
N ARG A 120 16.19 13.14 5.76
CA ARG A 120 15.87 14.07 4.66
C ARG A 120 17.10 14.54 3.89
N GLU A 121 18.26 14.58 4.56
CA GLU A 121 19.53 14.94 3.92
C GLU A 121 20.12 13.80 3.06
N LEU A 122 19.62 12.58 3.23
CA LEU A 122 20.09 11.47 2.41
C LEU A 122 19.62 11.61 0.95
N PRO A 123 20.50 11.33 -0.03
CA PRO A 123 20.07 11.22 -1.42
C PRO A 123 18.92 10.20 -1.57
N ALA A 124 17.85 10.57 -2.25
CA ALA A 124 16.69 9.68 -2.45
C ALA A 124 17.09 8.32 -3.02
N LEU A 125 18.04 8.30 -3.97
CA LEU A 125 18.57 7.07 -4.53
C LEU A 125 19.18 6.14 -3.48
N LYS A 126 19.78 6.67 -2.41
CA LYS A 126 20.33 5.82 -1.34
C LYS A 126 19.22 5.11 -0.55
N ILE A 127 18.07 5.73 -0.42
CA ILE A 127 16.91 5.16 0.28
C ILE A 127 16.19 4.12 -0.59
N VAL A 128 16.08 4.37 -1.90
CA VAL A 128 15.34 3.49 -2.82
C VAL A 128 16.20 2.40 -3.47
N SER A 129 17.52 2.58 -3.53
CA SER A 129 18.46 1.56 -4.01
C SER A 129 18.96 0.66 -2.87
N ILE A 130 18.02 0.15 -2.06
CA ILE A 130 18.35 -0.87 -1.07
C ILE A 130 18.55 -2.18 -1.85
N ASP A 131 19.76 -2.37 -2.39
CA ASP A 131 20.16 -3.59 -3.10
C ASP A 131 20.40 -4.76 -2.14
N ASP A 132 20.44 -4.52 -0.84
CA ASP A 132 20.65 -5.56 0.16
C ASP A 132 19.34 -6.24 0.52
N PHE A 133 19.03 -7.31 -0.22
CA PHE A 133 18.08 -8.35 0.15
C PHE A 133 18.40 -9.04 1.52
N GLN A 134 19.43 -8.59 2.22
CA GLN A 134 19.75 -8.98 3.59
C GLN A 134 19.05 -8.09 4.64
N LEU A 135 18.30 -7.11 4.20
CA LEU A 135 17.44 -6.35 5.10
C LEU A 135 16.34 -7.25 5.65
N ASP A 136 16.23 -7.20 6.95
CA ASP A 136 15.14 -7.76 7.74
C ASP A 136 13.82 -7.68 6.96
N GLN A 137 13.12 -8.81 6.81
CA GLN A 137 11.85 -8.91 6.07
C GLN A 137 10.85 -7.83 6.48
N ASP A 138 10.93 -7.36 7.72
CA ASP A 138 10.17 -6.23 8.24
C ASP A 138 10.37 -4.92 7.45
N LEU A 139 11.55 -4.69 6.84
CA LEU A 139 11.84 -3.49 6.06
C LEU A 139 11.29 -3.57 4.64
N ILE A 140 11.26 -4.76 4.03
CA ILE A 140 10.67 -4.99 2.71
C ILE A 140 9.16 -4.69 2.72
N MET A 141 8.50 -4.93 3.86
CA MET A 141 7.07 -4.68 4.05
C MET A 141 6.70 -3.21 4.29
N MET A 142 7.67 -2.28 4.17
CA MET A 142 7.40 -0.82 4.30
C MET A 142 6.66 -0.21 3.09
N THR A 143 6.45 -1.00 2.05
CA THR A 143 5.78 -0.54 0.82
C THR A 143 4.26 -0.64 0.86
N ASN A 144 3.68 -1.13 1.94
CA ASN A 144 2.24 -1.32 2.07
C ASN A 144 1.56 -0.10 2.71
N GLN A 145 0.26 0.02 2.44
CA GLN A 145 -0.62 0.97 3.10
C GLN A 145 -0.69 0.69 4.61
N ILE A 146 -0.99 1.72 5.37
CA ILE A 146 -0.94 1.72 6.83
C ILE A 146 -2.33 2.10 7.35
N VAL A 147 -2.85 1.34 8.31
CA VAL A 147 -4.05 1.74 9.06
C VAL A 147 -3.64 2.86 10.02
N ASP A 148 -4.02 4.09 9.69
CA ASP A 148 -3.59 5.29 10.39
C ASP A 148 -4.75 6.08 11.03
N GLY A 149 -5.99 5.63 10.82
CA GLY A 149 -7.21 6.28 11.30
C GLY A 149 -7.62 7.53 10.50
N TYR A 150 -6.81 7.99 9.55
CA TYR A 150 -7.05 9.19 8.74
C TYR A 150 -7.22 8.88 7.25
N VAL A 151 -6.18 8.34 6.61
CA VAL A 151 -6.26 7.90 5.20
C VAL A 151 -6.98 6.56 5.11
N PHE A 152 -6.65 5.64 6.01
CA PHE A 152 -7.30 4.34 6.17
C PHE A 152 -7.73 4.14 7.62
N PRO A 153 -9.04 4.29 7.92
CA PRO A 153 -9.59 4.03 9.26
C PRO A 153 -9.46 2.58 9.70
N GLU A 154 -9.47 1.64 8.75
CA GLU A 154 -9.40 0.21 8.96
C GLU A 154 -8.74 -0.50 7.78
N SER A 155 -8.52 -1.80 7.87
CA SER A 155 -7.97 -2.58 6.76
C SER A 155 -8.98 -2.67 5.60
N ILE A 156 -8.48 -2.91 4.37
CA ILE A 156 -9.36 -3.10 3.20
C ILE A 156 -10.38 -4.21 3.48
N LYS A 157 -9.92 -5.33 4.03
CA LYS A 157 -10.78 -6.48 4.36
C LYS A 157 -11.89 -6.10 5.34
N ASP A 158 -11.54 -5.42 6.44
CA ASP A 158 -12.51 -5.06 7.46
C ASP A 158 -13.51 -4.04 6.93
N ALA A 159 -13.06 -3.06 6.15
CA ALA A 159 -13.92 -2.07 5.51
C ALA A 159 -14.97 -2.73 4.59
N PHE A 160 -14.58 -3.73 3.80
CA PHE A 160 -15.54 -4.47 2.97
C PHE A 160 -16.51 -5.33 3.81
N ILE A 161 -16.03 -6.00 4.86
CA ILE A 161 -16.88 -6.76 5.79
C ILE A 161 -17.90 -5.84 6.50
N ASN A 162 -17.41 -4.67 6.97
CA ASN A 162 -18.21 -3.70 7.71
C ASN A 162 -19.07 -2.80 6.79
N GLN A 163 -18.96 -2.96 5.46
CA GLN A 163 -19.64 -2.12 4.47
C GLN A 163 -19.24 -0.63 4.54
N ASN A 164 -18.05 -0.33 5.05
CA ASN A 164 -17.47 1.01 5.10
C ASN A 164 -16.73 1.33 3.79
N VAL A 165 -17.40 1.13 2.66
CA VAL A 165 -16.88 1.35 1.30
C VAL A 165 -17.74 2.36 0.57
N HIS A 166 -17.17 3.02 -0.44
CA HIS A 166 -17.98 3.89 -1.30
C HIS A 166 -18.95 3.04 -2.10
N ASP A 167 -20.25 3.31 -1.96
CA ASP A 167 -21.31 2.64 -2.70
C ASP A 167 -21.33 3.17 -4.16
N LEU A 168 -20.70 2.42 -5.05
CA LEU A 168 -20.56 2.77 -6.47
C LEU A 168 -20.39 1.48 -7.31
N PRO A 169 -20.65 1.53 -8.62
CA PRO A 169 -20.39 0.40 -9.52
C PRO A 169 -18.95 -0.05 -9.45
N PHE A 170 -18.76 -1.32 -9.09
CA PHE A 170 -17.44 -1.93 -8.90
C PHE A 170 -17.34 -3.21 -9.74
N MET A 171 -16.30 -3.26 -10.59
CA MET A 171 -15.91 -4.45 -11.33
C MET A 171 -14.61 -5.00 -10.75
N VAL A 172 -14.57 -6.30 -10.50
CA VAL A 172 -13.39 -7.00 -10.02
C VAL A 172 -13.22 -8.30 -10.78
N GLY A 173 -11.98 -8.64 -11.10
CA GLY A 173 -11.68 -9.87 -11.83
C GLY A 173 -10.19 -10.17 -11.87
N PHE A 174 -9.88 -11.35 -12.36
CA PHE A 174 -8.54 -11.85 -12.60
C PHE A 174 -8.54 -12.78 -13.83
N ASN A 175 -7.36 -12.98 -14.42
CA ASN A 175 -7.21 -13.85 -15.58
C ASN A 175 -7.20 -15.32 -15.18
N GLY A 176 -7.60 -16.22 -16.11
CA GLY A 176 -7.67 -17.67 -15.86
C GLY A 176 -6.33 -18.32 -15.54
N ASP A 177 -5.23 -17.76 -16.07
CA ASP A 177 -3.87 -18.35 -16.02
C ASP A 177 -2.82 -17.43 -15.40
N GLU A 178 -3.17 -16.61 -14.43
CA GLU A 178 -2.22 -15.68 -13.78
C GLU A 178 -1.05 -16.38 -13.11
N GLY A 179 -1.28 -17.59 -12.59
CA GLY A 179 -0.24 -18.41 -11.98
C GLY A 179 0.95 -18.69 -12.89
N THR A 180 0.73 -18.77 -14.21
CA THR A 180 1.81 -19.07 -15.15
C THR A 180 2.86 -17.98 -15.26
N SER A 181 2.50 -16.71 -15.08
CA SER A 181 3.43 -15.58 -15.09
C SER A 181 4.18 -15.44 -13.76
N LEU A 182 3.54 -15.81 -12.66
CA LEU A 182 4.14 -15.75 -11.32
C LEU A 182 5.01 -16.98 -11.01
N PHE A 183 4.71 -18.12 -11.65
CA PHE A 183 5.36 -19.40 -11.41
C PHE A 183 6.88 -19.36 -11.56
N PRO A 184 7.47 -18.75 -12.61
CA PRO A 184 8.91 -18.62 -12.74
C PRO A 184 9.57 -17.80 -11.61
N LEU A 185 8.85 -16.81 -11.08
CA LEU A 185 9.31 -15.99 -9.95
C LEU A 185 9.27 -16.76 -8.63
N ILE A 186 8.35 -17.72 -8.51
CA ILE A 186 8.18 -18.55 -7.31
C ILE A 186 9.17 -19.73 -7.29
N ILE A 187 9.52 -20.28 -8.46
CA ILE A 187 10.39 -21.47 -8.60
C ILE A 187 11.88 -21.10 -8.61
N ASP A 188 12.27 -19.87 -8.89
CA ASP A 188 13.67 -19.49 -8.73
C ASP A 188 14.09 -19.69 -7.27
N PRO A 189 15.09 -20.59 -7.00
CA PRO A 189 15.53 -20.86 -5.63
C PRO A 189 15.97 -19.62 -4.86
N LYS A 190 16.40 -18.56 -5.54
CA LYS A 190 16.75 -17.27 -4.93
C LYS A 190 15.52 -16.44 -4.56
N THR A 191 14.46 -16.55 -5.33
CA THR A 191 13.18 -15.88 -5.08
C THR A 191 12.31 -16.69 -4.14
N PHE A 192 12.48 -18.02 -4.16
CA PHE A 192 11.76 -18.97 -3.31
C PHE A 192 12.01 -18.74 -1.81
N SER A 193 13.22 -18.35 -1.44
CA SER A 193 13.54 -17.99 -0.06
C SER A 193 12.81 -16.75 0.44
N LEU A 194 12.36 -15.89 -0.47
CA LEU A 194 11.63 -14.65 -0.17
C LEU A 194 10.12 -14.86 0.00
N PHE A 195 9.55 -15.81 -0.74
CA PHE A 195 8.11 -16.05 -0.75
C PHE A 195 7.72 -17.37 -0.06
N GLY A 196 8.66 -18.30 0.10
CA GLY A 196 8.38 -19.64 0.61
C GLY A 196 7.86 -19.69 2.05
N GLU A 197 8.16 -18.70 2.87
CA GLU A 197 7.66 -18.60 4.24
C GLU A 197 6.26 -18.00 4.34
N PHE A 198 5.78 -17.34 3.29
CA PHE A 198 4.47 -16.67 3.27
C PHE A 198 3.34 -17.48 2.63
N TRP A 199 3.67 -18.61 1.99
CA TRP A 199 2.66 -19.41 1.29
C TRP A 199 2.28 -20.62 2.16
N PRO A 200 1.00 -20.77 2.53
CA PRO A 200 0.57 -21.94 3.27
C PRO A 200 0.81 -23.22 2.47
N GLU A 201 1.19 -24.30 3.15
CA GLU A 201 1.43 -25.64 2.56
C GLU A 201 0.29 -26.10 1.63
N SER A 202 -0.93 -25.59 1.85
CA SER A 202 -2.10 -25.87 1.00
C SER A 202 -1.96 -25.44 -0.47
N LEU A 203 -1.08 -24.49 -0.77
CA LEU A 203 -0.84 -24.07 -2.17
C LEU A 203 0.11 -25.04 -2.90
N TRP A 204 0.95 -25.78 -2.18
CA TRP A 204 1.77 -26.86 -2.74
C TRP A 204 0.96 -28.04 -3.26
N ALA A 205 -0.23 -28.27 -2.74
CA ALA A 205 -1.12 -29.35 -3.17
C ALA A 205 -1.72 -29.11 -4.58
N PHE A 206 -1.62 -27.90 -5.14
CA PHE A 206 -2.11 -27.57 -6.49
C PHE A 206 -1.05 -27.74 -7.59
N VAL A 207 0.23 -27.96 -7.24
CA VAL A 207 1.35 -28.01 -8.18
C VAL A 207 1.84 -29.44 -8.41
N ASN A 208 1.42 -30.42 -7.62
CA ASN A 208 1.63 -31.86 -7.75
C ASN A 208 0.28 -32.53 -8.00
#